data_c66bdac34468f3b9b9854d87d40bb350
#
_entry.id   c66bdac34468f3b9b9854d87d40bb350
#
_cell.length_a   1.000
_cell.length_b   1.000
_cell.length_c   1.000
_cell.angle_alpha   90.00
_cell.angle_beta   90.00
_cell.angle_gamma   90.00
#
_symmetry.space_group_name_H-M   'P 1'
#
loop_
_entity.id
_entity.type
_entity.pdbx_description
1 polymer ?
#
loop_
_entity_poly.entity_id
_entity_poly.type
_entity_poly.pdbx_seq_one_letter_code
_entity_poly.pdbx_strand_id
1 'polypeptide(L)'
;MTRTFSPKPDDVQRDWLIIDATDVVLGRLASHAASLLRGKHKATFAPHMDMGDFVIIINAEKIALTGAKLAQKKAYRHSGYPGGISATTYAEMLEKHPTRAVEKAVRGMLPKNSIGRAQLTKLKVYAGAEHPHAAQQPKTYTLGQVAQ
;
A
#
# COMPACT_ATOMS: atom_id res chain seq x y z
N MET A 1 33.20 12.86 -19.32
CA MET A 1 31.72 12.88 -19.31
C MET A 1 31.22 12.10 -18.12
N THR A 2 30.55 12.76 -17.19
CA THR A 2 29.90 12.10 -16.04
C THR A 2 28.61 11.44 -16.53
N ARG A 3 28.53 10.09 -16.47
CA ARG A 3 27.30 9.35 -16.79
C ARG A 3 26.34 9.46 -15.61
N THR A 4 25.06 9.65 -15.91
CA THR A 4 23.99 9.56 -14.91
C THR A 4 23.94 8.13 -14.35
N PHE A 5 23.77 7.99 -13.04
CA PHE A 5 23.65 6.68 -12.39
C PHE A 5 22.43 5.94 -12.95
N SER A 6 22.64 4.70 -13.35
CA SER A 6 21.58 3.78 -13.75
C SER A 6 21.76 2.47 -12.97
N PRO A 7 20.82 2.11 -12.09
CA PRO A 7 20.95 0.92 -11.25
C PRO A 7 20.96 -0.36 -12.08
N LYS A 8 21.73 -1.34 -11.63
CA LYS A 8 21.73 -2.71 -12.13
C LYS A 8 20.93 -3.62 -11.19
N PRO A 9 20.57 -4.85 -11.59
CA PRO A 9 19.88 -5.79 -10.72
C PRO A 9 20.60 -6.06 -9.39
N ASP A 10 21.94 -6.04 -9.40
CA ASP A 10 22.78 -6.30 -8.22
C ASP A 10 22.79 -5.11 -7.23
N ASP A 11 22.41 -3.92 -7.69
CA ASP A 11 22.34 -2.71 -6.85
C ASP A 11 21.03 -2.64 -6.03
N VAL A 12 20.11 -3.58 -6.24
CA VAL A 12 18.80 -3.58 -5.59
C VAL A 12 18.90 -4.08 -4.16
N GLN A 13 18.80 -3.17 -3.20
CA GLN A 13 18.68 -3.47 -1.77
C GLN A 13 17.23 -3.25 -1.33
N ARG A 14 16.66 -4.22 -0.62
CA ARG A 14 15.28 -4.18 -0.13
C ARG A 14 15.23 -4.39 1.37
N ASP A 15 14.68 -3.42 2.05
CA ASP A 15 14.36 -3.51 3.48
C ASP A 15 12.93 -3.99 3.71
N TRP A 16 12.65 -4.47 4.91
CA TRP A 16 11.30 -4.76 5.38
C TRP A 16 10.86 -3.66 6.34
N LEU A 17 9.72 -3.04 6.02
CA LEU A 17 9.15 -1.96 6.79
C LEU A 17 7.79 -2.35 7.31
N ILE A 18 7.50 -2.05 8.58
CA ILE A 18 6.21 -2.28 9.21
C ILE A 18 5.56 -0.94 9.55
N ILE A 19 4.29 -0.78 9.18
CA ILE A 19 3.48 0.41 9.41
C ILE A 19 2.26 -0.01 10.22
N ASP A 20 1.99 0.69 11.31
CA ASP A 20 0.74 0.57 12.05
C ASP A 20 -0.32 1.49 11.45
N ALA A 21 -1.45 0.93 11.07
CA ALA A 21 -2.57 1.64 10.47
C ALA A 21 -3.57 2.21 11.48
N THR A 22 -3.36 1.98 12.77
CA THR A 22 -4.28 2.43 13.84
C THR A 22 -4.48 3.94 13.77
N ASP A 23 -5.74 4.37 13.63
CA ASP A 23 -6.17 5.77 13.56
C ASP A 23 -5.51 6.62 12.44
N VAL A 24 -4.88 5.96 11.47
CA VAL A 24 -4.29 6.65 10.31
C VAL A 24 -5.31 6.77 9.19
N VAL A 25 -5.39 7.94 8.55
CA VAL A 25 -6.28 8.16 7.40
C VAL A 25 -5.84 7.31 6.22
N LEU A 26 -6.77 6.51 5.66
CA LEU A 26 -6.53 5.56 4.57
C LEU A 26 -5.72 6.15 3.40
N GLY A 27 -6.09 7.35 2.93
CA GLY A 27 -5.42 7.98 1.79
C GLY A 27 -3.96 8.35 2.09
N ARG A 28 -3.68 8.85 3.29
CA ARG A 28 -2.33 9.20 3.73
C ARG A 28 -1.47 7.95 3.90
N LEU A 29 -1.99 6.92 4.56
CA LEU A 29 -1.33 5.63 4.66
C LEU A 29 -0.96 5.07 3.28
N ALA A 30 -1.92 5.06 2.35
CA ALA A 30 -1.74 4.53 1.02
C ALA A 30 -0.68 5.29 0.20
N SER A 31 -0.61 6.62 0.32
CA SER A 31 0.39 7.42 -0.37
C SER A 31 1.81 7.16 0.14
N HIS A 32 1.99 7.05 1.45
CA HIS A 32 3.29 6.67 2.03
C HIS A 32 3.69 5.24 1.65
N ALA A 33 2.78 4.28 1.79
CA ALA A 33 3.04 2.89 1.41
C ALA A 33 3.41 2.77 -0.08
N ALA A 34 2.70 3.46 -0.97
CA ALA A 34 3.02 3.47 -2.40
C ALA A 34 4.40 4.09 -2.70
N SER A 35 4.78 5.14 -1.99
CA SER A 35 6.11 5.76 -2.11
C SER A 35 7.23 4.81 -1.69
N LEU A 36 7.04 4.08 -0.59
CA LEU A 36 8.00 3.08 -0.09
C LEU A 36 8.11 1.88 -1.04
N LEU A 37 6.97 1.36 -1.52
CA LEU A 37 6.92 0.24 -2.47
C LEU A 37 7.59 0.59 -3.80
N ARG A 38 7.48 1.83 -4.24
CA ARG A 38 8.11 2.33 -5.45
C ARG A 38 9.58 2.66 -5.26
N GLY A 39 10.02 2.93 -4.03
CA GLY A 39 11.40 3.27 -3.69
C GLY A 39 11.76 4.75 -3.86
N LYS A 40 10.77 5.64 -3.89
CA LYS A 40 10.99 7.10 -4.05
C LYS A 40 11.79 7.75 -2.91
N HIS A 41 11.87 7.10 -1.75
CA HIS A 41 12.66 7.55 -0.60
C HIS A 41 14.16 7.27 -0.74
N LYS A 42 14.56 6.49 -1.74
CA LYS A 42 15.96 6.12 -1.98
C LYS A 42 16.60 7.04 -3.02
N ALA A 43 17.87 7.40 -2.80
CA ALA A 43 18.67 8.16 -3.76
C ALA A 43 18.90 7.40 -5.08
N THR A 44 18.87 6.06 -5.01
CA THR A 44 19.06 5.14 -6.16
C THR A 44 17.79 4.90 -6.97
N PHE A 45 16.69 5.59 -6.67
CA PHE A 45 15.41 5.42 -7.36
C PHE A 45 15.56 5.53 -8.88
N ALA A 46 14.98 4.57 -9.60
CA ALA A 46 14.90 4.60 -11.05
C ALA A 46 13.50 4.15 -11.52
N PRO A 47 12.89 4.87 -12.49
CA PRO A 47 11.54 4.51 -12.95
C PRO A 47 11.45 3.18 -13.70
N HIS A 48 12.54 2.72 -14.29
CA HIS A 48 12.61 1.50 -15.10
C HIS A 48 12.88 0.24 -14.29
N MET A 49 13.20 0.38 -12.99
CA MET A 49 13.47 -0.76 -12.10
C MET A 49 12.66 -0.65 -10.81
N ASP A 50 12.36 -1.83 -10.23
CA ASP A 50 11.71 -1.92 -8.92
C ASP A 50 12.75 -1.84 -7.80
N MET A 51 12.99 -0.62 -7.30
CA MET A 51 13.95 -0.31 -6.23
C MET A 51 13.30 -0.27 -4.83
N GLY A 52 11.98 -0.47 -4.74
CA GLY A 52 11.22 -0.31 -3.50
C GLY A 52 11.41 -1.43 -2.50
N ASP A 53 10.96 -1.17 -1.27
CA ASP A 53 11.04 -2.06 -0.13
C ASP A 53 9.79 -2.93 0.04
N PHE A 54 9.88 -3.94 0.89
CA PHE A 54 8.71 -4.69 1.36
C PHE A 54 8.00 -3.88 2.44
N VAL A 55 6.68 -3.78 2.33
CA VAL A 55 5.85 -3.03 3.29
C VAL A 55 4.83 -3.95 3.91
N ILE A 56 4.84 -4.02 5.24
CA ILE A 56 3.87 -4.73 6.06
C ILE A 56 2.97 -3.67 6.70
N ILE A 57 1.66 -3.81 6.55
CA ILE A 57 0.67 -2.96 7.22
C ILE A 57 -0.11 -3.82 8.20
N ILE A 58 -0.12 -3.42 9.46
CA ILE A 58 -0.85 -4.08 10.54
C ILE A 58 -2.03 -3.22 10.99
N ASN A 59 -2.97 -3.82 11.73
CA ASN A 59 -4.18 -3.17 12.25
C ASN A 59 -5.06 -2.51 11.18
N ALA A 60 -5.18 -3.13 9.99
CA ALA A 60 -5.97 -2.57 8.89
C ALA A 60 -7.46 -2.39 9.23
N GLU A 61 -7.99 -3.10 10.22
CA GLU A 61 -9.36 -2.94 10.72
C GLU A 61 -9.59 -1.60 11.45
N LYS A 62 -8.52 -1.00 12.02
CA LYS A 62 -8.57 0.23 12.81
C LYS A 62 -8.25 1.49 11.99
N ILE A 63 -8.27 1.37 10.67
CA ILE A 63 -7.96 2.48 9.77
C ILE A 63 -9.05 3.55 9.83
N ALA A 64 -8.66 4.83 9.79
CA ALA A 64 -9.58 5.95 9.83
C ALA A 64 -10.02 6.39 8.42
N LEU A 65 -11.31 6.69 8.28
CA LEU A 65 -11.88 7.36 7.11
C LEU A 65 -12.48 8.70 7.56
N THR A 66 -12.09 9.78 6.91
CA THR A 66 -12.56 11.13 7.26
C THR A 66 -13.96 11.43 6.71
N GLY A 67 -14.75 12.21 7.47
CA GLY A 67 -16.10 12.62 7.07
C GLY A 67 -17.06 11.44 6.93
N ALA A 68 -18.02 11.56 6.04
CA ALA A 68 -19.05 10.53 5.79
C ALA A 68 -18.59 9.41 4.83
N LYS A 69 -17.29 9.29 4.54
CA LYS A 69 -16.77 8.32 3.56
C LYS A 69 -17.05 6.87 3.93
N LEU A 70 -17.13 6.56 5.22
CA LEU A 70 -17.43 5.21 5.68
C LEU A 70 -18.77 4.71 5.09
N ALA A 71 -19.81 5.54 5.10
CA ALA A 71 -21.13 5.20 4.60
C ALA A 71 -21.31 5.51 3.11
N GLN A 72 -20.74 6.60 2.61
CA GLN A 72 -21.01 7.10 1.26
C GLN A 72 -20.03 6.56 0.21
N LYS A 73 -18.77 6.33 0.57
CA LYS A 73 -17.76 5.85 -0.38
C LYS A 73 -18.04 4.40 -0.76
N LYS A 74 -18.11 4.14 -2.06
CA LYS A 74 -18.34 2.81 -2.60
C LYS A 74 -17.14 2.32 -3.41
N ALA A 75 -16.87 1.03 -3.31
CA ALA A 75 -15.95 0.33 -4.17
C ALA A 75 -16.73 -0.39 -5.26
N TYR A 76 -16.44 -0.06 -6.50
CA TYR A 76 -17.13 -0.64 -7.67
C TYR A 76 -16.31 -1.78 -8.27
N ARG A 77 -17.02 -2.81 -8.73
CA ARG A 77 -16.48 -3.91 -9.51
C ARG A 77 -17.44 -4.20 -10.66
N HIS A 78 -16.91 -4.42 -11.86
CA HIS A 78 -17.68 -4.79 -13.03
C HIS A 78 -17.33 -6.21 -13.47
N SER A 79 -18.33 -7.04 -13.75
CA SER A 79 -18.13 -8.44 -14.16
C SER A 79 -17.76 -8.60 -15.64
N GLY A 80 -17.94 -7.56 -16.45
CA GLY A 80 -17.76 -7.59 -17.90
C GLY A 80 -19.04 -7.86 -18.68
N TYR A 81 -20.13 -8.26 -18.01
CA TYR A 81 -21.45 -8.45 -18.64
C TYR A 81 -22.28 -7.17 -18.62
N PRO A 82 -23.23 -6.97 -19.57
CA PRO A 82 -24.15 -5.85 -19.54
C PRO A 82 -24.88 -5.75 -18.19
N GLY A 83 -24.85 -4.57 -17.55
CA GLY A 83 -25.44 -4.35 -16.24
C GLY A 83 -24.69 -5.02 -15.06
N GLY A 84 -23.49 -5.57 -15.29
CA GLY A 84 -22.72 -6.32 -14.31
C GLY A 84 -21.91 -5.48 -13.34
N ILE A 85 -22.32 -4.25 -13.03
CA ILE A 85 -21.68 -3.42 -12.01
C ILE A 85 -22.19 -3.77 -10.62
N SER A 86 -21.28 -3.97 -9.67
CA SER A 86 -21.58 -4.15 -8.25
C SER A 86 -20.86 -3.08 -7.42
N ALA A 87 -21.50 -2.63 -6.36
CA ALA A 87 -20.98 -1.61 -5.46
C ALA A 87 -21.03 -2.11 -4.02
N THR A 88 -19.92 -1.98 -3.29
CA THR A 88 -19.82 -2.30 -1.87
C THR A 88 -19.43 -1.03 -1.13
N THR A 89 -20.09 -0.70 -0.03
CA THR A 89 -19.70 0.43 0.81
C THR A 89 -18.39 0.15 1.53
N TYR A 90 -17.65 1.20 1.88
CA TYR A 90 -16.43 1.02 2.66
C TYR A 90 -16.67 0.50 4.06
N ALA A 91 -17.84 0.82 4.68
CA ALA A 91 -18.25 0.23 5.95
C ALA A 91 -18.34 -1.29 5.85
N GLU A 92 -19.08 -1.80 4.87
CA GLU A 92 -19.22 -3.23 4.63
C GLU A 92 -17.89 -3.90 4.23
N MET A 93 -17.04 -3.20 3.48
CA MET A 93 -15.72 -3.71 3.10
C MET A 93 -14.78 -3.84 4.30
N LEU A 94 -14.77 -2.86 5.22
CA LEU A 94 -13.94 -2.92 6.43
C LEU A 94 -14.42 -3.98 7.40
N GLU A 95 -15.73 -4.21 7.50
CA GLU A 95 -16.31 -5.26 8.34
C GLU A 95 -15.93 -6.67 7.84
N LYS A 96 -16.10 -6.92 6.54
CA LYS A 96 -15.87 -8.25 5.95
C LYS A 96 -14.41 -8.53 5.59
N HIS A 97 -13.73 -7.54 5.00
CA HIS A 97 -12.39 -7.68 4.43
C HIS A 97 -11.57 -6.39 4.58
N PRO A 98 -11.11 -6.02 5.77
CA PRO A 98 -10.40 -4.77 6.01
C PRO A 98 -9.11 -4.65 5.17
N THR A 99 -8.41 -5.75 4.93
CA THR A 99 -7.18 -5.77 4.12
C THR A 99 -7.42 -5.27 2.69
N ARG A 100 -8.56 -5.61 2.09
CA ARG A 100 -8.91 -5.19 0.71
C ARG A 100 -9.08 -3.69 0.55
N ALA A 101 -9.54 -2.99 1.59
CA ALA A 101 -9.69 -1.54 1.55
C ALA A 101 -8.33 -0.87 1.38
N VAL A 102 -7.34 -1.32 2.14
CA VAL A 102 -5.96 -0.82 2.09
C VAL A 102 -5.28 -1.21 0.78
N GLU A 103 -5.35 -2.48 0.39
CA GLU A 103 -4.75 -2.97 -0.86
C GLU A 103 -5.29 -2.21 -2.09
N LYS A 104 -6.61 -1.98 -2.14
CA LYS A 104 -7.26 -1.23 -3.23
C LYS A 104 -6.78 0.22 -3.28
N ALA A 105 -6.62 0.87 -2.13
CA ALA A 105 -6.12 2.24 -2.04
C ALA A 105 -4.66 2.35 -2.52
N VAL A 106 -3.78 1.45 -2.06
CA VAL A 106 -2.37 1.42 -2.48
C VAL A 106 -2.25 1.06 -3.96
N ARG A 107 -2.97 0.05 -4.44
CA ARG A 107 -2.99 -0.33 -5.86
C ARG A 107 -3.40 0.82 -6.77
N GLY A 108 -4.34 1.65 -6.35
CA GLY A 108 -4.76 2.84 -7.09
C GLY A 108 -3.67 3.92 -7.21
N MET A 109 -2.71 3.94 -6.28
CA MET A 109 -1.60 4.90 -6.23
C MET A 109 -0.31 4.39 -6.87
N LEU A 110 -0.22 3.11 -7.18
CA LEU A 110 0.91 2.53 -7.91
C LEU A 110 0.76 2.69 -9.42
N PRO A 111 1.86 2.71 -10.19
CA PRO A 111 1.82 2.73 -11.65
C PRO A 111 1.05 1.52 -12.21
N LYS A 112 0.30 1.74 -13.30
CA LYS A 112 -0.50 0.69 -13.95
C LYS A 112 0.26 0.01 -15.08
N ASN A 113 1.42 -0.54 -14.73
CA ASN A 113 2.32 -1.25 -15.65
C ASN A 113 2.84 -2.54 -14.99
N SER A 114 3.72 -3.27 -15.67
CA SER A 114 4.33 -4.51 -15.17
C SER A 114 5.12 -4.29 -13.87
N ILE A 115 5.86 -3.19 -13.78
CA ILE A 115 6.65 -2.83 -12.58
C ILE A 115 5.72 -2.52 -11.40
N GLY A 116 4.64 -1.76 -11.61
CA GLY A 116 3.66 -1.46 -10.57
C GLY A 116 2.95 -2.71 -10.03
N ARG A 117 2.68 -3.69 -10.88
CA ARG A 117 2.15 -5.00 -10.44
C ARG A 117 3.15 -5.77 -9.60
N ALA A 118 4.44 -5.76 -9.97
CA ALA A 118 5.51 -6.36 -9.18
C ALA A 118 5.69 -5.64 -7.83
N GLN A 119 5.61 -4.31 -7.80
CA GLN A 119 5.66 -3.53 -6.56
C GLN A 119 4.52 -3.88 -5.61
N LEU A 120 3.31 -4.09 -6.13
CA LEU A 120 2.15 -4.47 -5.31
C LEU A 120 2.33 -5.82 -4.61
N THR A 121 3.05 -6.77 -5.18
CA THR A 121 3.30 -8.08 -4.55
C THR A 121 4.12 -7.99 -3.26
N LYS A 122 4.88 -6.91 -3.09
CA LYS A 122 5.68 -6.62 -1.90
C LYS A 122 4.86 -6.01 -0.76
N LEU A 123 3.61 -5.65 -1.00
CA LEU A 123 2.69 -5.21 0.03
C LEU A 123 2.07 -6.40 0.74
N LYS A 124 2.15 -6.40 2.08
CA LYS A 124 1.51 -7.39 2.95
C LYS A 124 0.62 -6.65 3.94
N VAL A 125 -0.67 -6.95 3.94
CA VAL A 125 -1.66 -6.27 4.78
C VAL A 125 -2.31 -7.28 5.71
N TYR A 126 -2.37 -6.94 7.00
CA TYR A 126 -2.97 -7.77 8.05
C TYR A 126 -4.04 -6.97 8.79
N ALA A 127 -5.16 -7.62 9.08
CA ALA A 127 -6.28 -7.02 9.80
C ALA A 127 -5.90 -6.66 11.25
N GLY A 128 -5.27 -7.58 11.95
CA GLY A 128 -4.81 -7.41 13.33
C GLY A 128 -3.36 -6.97 13.46
N ALA A 129 -2.83 -7.05 14.68
CA ALA A 129 -1.46 -6.68 15.01
C ALA A 129 -0.42 -7.77 14.67
N GLU A 130 -0.85 -9.02 14.54
CA GLU A 130 0.04 -10.15 14.31
C GLU A 130 0.40 -10.30 12.83
N HIS A 131 1.66 -10.62 12.56
CA HIS A 131 2.17 -10.90 11.21
C HIS A 131 3.20 -12.04 11.22
N PRO A 132 3.31 -12.87 10.18
CA PRO A 132 4.23 -14.00 10.13
C PRO A 132 5.68 -13.64 9.74
N HIS A 133 6.00 -12.35 9.63
CA HIS A 133 7.28 -11.87 9.10
C HIS A 133 8.30 -11.49 10.19
N ALA A 134 8.28 -12.14 11.35
CA ALA A 134 9.24 -11.87 12.43
C ALA A 134 10.68 -12.20 12.02
N ALA A 135 10.87 -13.27 11.23
CA ALA A 135 12.17 -13.70 10.74
C ALA A 135 12.88 -12.67 9.85
N GLN A 136 12.12 -11.84 9.14
CA GLN A 136 12.66 -10.76 8.28
C GLN A 136 13.09 -9.51 9.06
N GLN A 137 12.83 -9.46 10.37
CA GLN A 137 13.19 -8.33 11.26
C GLN A 137 12.75 -6.97 10.67
N PRO A 138 11.45 -6.76 10.43
CA PRO A 138 10.96 -5.54 9.82
C PRO A 138 11.25 -4.32 10.71
N LYS A 139 11.71 -3.24 10.08
CA LYS A 139 11.95 -1.96 10.76
C LYS A 139 10.64 -1.19 10.89
N THR A 140 10.35 -0.65 12.06
CA THR A 140 9.16 0.19 12.27
C THR A 140 9.30 1.50 11.49
N TYR A 141 8.30 1.79 10.66
CA TYR A 141 8.17 3.06 9.96
C TYR A 141 7.03 3.88 10.56
N THR A 142 7.36 5.03 11.14
CA THR A 142 6.39 5.94 11.74
C THR A 142 5.91 6.96 10.71
N LEU A 143 4.59 7.06 10.55
CA LEU A 143 3.98 8.10 9.73
C LEU A 143 3.96 9.41 10.55
N GLY A 144 4.49 10.49 9.98
CA GLY A 144 4.58 11.79 10.66
C GLY A 144 3.24 12.50 10.89
N GLN A 145 2.10 11.87 10.57
CA GLN A 145 0.77 12.44 10.72
C GLN A 145 -0.22 11.35 11.14
N VAL A 146 -0.54 11.35 12.41
CA VAL A 146 -1.70 10.64 12.95
C VAL A 146 -2.97 11.43 12.62
N ALA A 147 -4.10 10.78 12.40
CA ALA A 147 -5.39 11.44 12.19
C ALA A 147 -5.72 12.28 13.42
N GLN A 148 -5.98 13.58 13.19
CA GLN A 148 -6.69 14.43 14.12
C GLN A 148 -8.17 14.41 13.77
#